data_3ef9b98d1d5afdae8f521c97a9bdf7b3
#
_entry.id   3ef9b98d1d5afdae8f521c97a9bdf7b3
#
_cell.length_a   1.000
_cell.length_b   1.000
_cell.length_c   1.000
_cell.angle_alpha   90.00
_cell.angle_beta   90.00
_cell.angle_gamma   90.00
#
_symmetry.space_group_name_H-M   'P 1'
#
loop_
_entity.id
_entity.type
_entity.pdbx_description
1 polymer ?
#
loop_
_entity_poly.entity_id
_entity_poly.type
_entity_poly.pdbx_seq_one_letter_code
_entity_poly.pdbx_strand_id
1 'polypeptide(L)'
;MNTSRLFHFLFQGNLVKRIAVGLVLGILVALVNESVKNSTGVDLASSFGVLGQIFVKALRAVAPILIFFLVMAALANKKVGSKSNMKEIIVLYLVGTFLAAVAAVIASMAFPSDVALAVKKDASSAPQSVGQVMLTLVLNVVDNPLNAIFKANFIGVLAWSIGLGLALRHASDATKQVVSDFAEGISKIVHVIISFAPFGVFGLVAETLSDKGLSALGGYVHLLFVLIGTMLFTAFVLNPILVYWKIRRNPYPLVWTCVRESGVTAFFTRSSAANIPVNIELAKRLNLDEETYSVAIPLGANINMAGAAITITVLTLAAVHTLGIEVSFVSAVLLSIVAALCACGASGVAGGSLLLIPLACSLFGITDDIAAQMIGVGFVIGILQDSTETALNSSTDVLFTAAVCIEEERKNG
;
A
#
# COMPACT_ATOMS: atom_id res chain seq x y z
N MET A 1 -9.37 4.35 -36.74
CA MET A 1 -9.06 5.10 -35.49
C MET A 1 -7.71 5.79 -35.70
N ASN A 2 -7.64 7.12 -35.57
CA ASN A 2 -6.43 7.88 -35.92
C ASN A 2 -5.27 7.47 -34.99
N THR A 3 -4.11 7.14 -35.50
CA THR A 3 -2.92 6.69 -34.74
C THR A 3 -2.55 7.63 -33.58
N SER A 4 -2.76 8.93 -33.74
CA SER A 4 -2.55 9.94 -32.69
C SER A 4 -3.54 9.81 -31.52
N ARG A 5 -4.80 9.44 -31.75
CA ARG A 5 -5.80 9.22 -30.70
C ARG A 5 -5.53 7.92 -29.94
N LEU A 6 -5.06 6.88 -30.65
CA LEU A 6 -4.67 5.62 -30.02
C LEU A 6 -3.45 5.82 -29.12
N PHE A 7 -2.43 6.53 -29.61
CA PHE A 7 -1.23 6.85 -28.84
C PHE A 7 -1.58 7.67 -27.58
N HIS A 8 -2.42 8.69 -27.72
CA HIS A 8 -2.90 9.49 -26.58
C HIS A 8 -3.67 8.65 -25.56
N PHE A 9 -4.55 7.75 -26.02
CA PHE A 9 -5.25 6.82 -25.12
C PHE A 9 -4.29 5.88 -24.42
N LEU A 10 -3.32 5.28 -25.13
CA LEU A 10 -2.40 4.29 -24.57
C LEU A 10 -1.38 4.86 -23.58
N PHE A 11 -0.99 6.15 -23.70
CA PHE A 11 0.09 6.71 -22.88
C PHE A 11 -0.31 7.95 -22.05
N GLN A 12 -1.36 8.68 -22.42
CA GLN A 12 -1.75 9.93 -21.76
C GLN A 12 -3.17 9.93 -21.19
N GLY A 13 -3.96 8.85 -21.41
CA GLY A 13 -5.31 8.70 -20.90
C GLY A 13 -5.37 8.37 -19.40
N ASN A 14 -6.58 8.37 -18.85
CA ASN A 14 -6.83 7.97 -17.47
C ASN A 14 -6.32 6.52 -17.22
N LEU A 15 -5.34 6.38 -16.32
CA LEU A 15 -4.66 5.11 -16.02
C LEU A 15 -5.64 4.00 -15.62
N VAL A 16 -6.69 4.33 -14.84
CA VAL A 16 -7.73 3.39 -14.40
C VAL A 16 -8.45 2.76 -15.59
N LYS A 17 -8.89 3.61 -16.55
CA LYS A 17 -9.57 3.12 -17.77
C LYS A 17 -8.64 2.22 -18.59
N ARG A 18 -7.38 2.58 -18.67
CA ARG A 18 -6.36 1.81 -19.41
C ARG A 18 -6.11 0.44 -18.76
N ILE A 19 -6.02 0.38 -17.43
CA ILE A 19 -5.87 -0.87 -16.68
C ILE A 19 -7.13 -1.74 -16.85
N ALA A 20 -8.33 -1.16 -16.77
CA ALA A 20 -9.58 -1.89 -17.00
C ALA A 20 -9.64 -2.49 -18.43
N VAL A 21 -9.21 -1.74 -19.45
CA VAL A 21 -9.11 -2.26 -20.82
C VAL A 21 -8.07 -3.39 -20.89
N GLY A 22 -6.90 -3.24 -20.26
CA GLY A 22 -5.88 -4.29 -20.19
C GLY A 22 -6.42 -5.57 -19.53
N LEU A 23 -7.15 -5.43 -18.43
CA LEU A 23 -7.81 -6.55 -17.74
C LEU A 23 -8.79 -7.29 -18.66
N VAL A 24 -9.71 -6.56 -19.31
CA VAL A 24 -10.70 -7.15 -20.22
C VAL A 24 -10.03 -7.85 -21.40
N LEU A 25 -9.03 -7.23 -22.01
CA LEU A 25 -8.27 -7.85 -23.11
C LEU A 25 -7.51 -9.10 -22.65
N GLY A 26 -6.96 -9.11 -21.44
CA GLY A 26 -6.30 -10.27 -20.85
C GLY A 26 -7.27 -11.44 -20.65
N ILE A 27 -8.47 -11.18 -20.16
CA ILE A 27 -9.54 -12.18 -20.04
C ILE A 27 -9.91 -12.74 -21.43
N LEU A 28 -10.10 -11.86 -22.42
CA LEU A 28 -10.45 -12.29 -23.79
C LEU A 28 -9.36 -13.17 -24.41
N VAL A 29 -8.09 -12.81 -24.25
CA VAL A 29 -6.96 -13.64 -24.73
C VAL A 29 -6.96 -15.00 -24.02
N ALA A 30 -7.15 -15.04 -22.69
CA ALA A 30 -7.21 -16.29 -21.96
C ALA A 30 -8.33 -17.23 -22.48
N LEU A 31 -9.53 -16.68 -22.77
CA LEU A 31 -10.66 -17.44 -23.27
C LEU A 31 -10.43 -18.07 -24.66
N VAL A 32 -9.67 -17.38 -25.52
CA VAL A 32 -9.42 -17.89 -26.89
C VAL A 32 -8.11 -18.66 -27.00
N ASN A 33 -7.25 -18.59 -25.97
CA ASN A 33 -5.89 -19.14 -26.02
C ASN A 33 -5.87 -20.65 -26.31
N GLU A 34 -6.73 -21.42 -25.67
CA GLU A 34 -6.78 -22.88 -25.86
C GLU A 34 -7.15 -23.25 -27.31
N SER A 35 -8.14 -22.55 -27.89
CA SER A 35 -8.57 -22.75 -29.26
C SER A 35 -7.46 -22.40 -30.28
N VAL A 36 -6.78 -21.26 -30.03
CA VAL A 36 -5.66 -20.83 -30.87
C VAL A 36 -4.47 -21.79 -30.75
N LYS A 37 -4.10 -22.20 -29.54
CA LYS A 37 -3.02 -23.12 -29.28
C LYS A 37 -3.25 -24.47 -29.99
N ASN A 38 -4.48 -24.99 -29.94
CA ASN A 38 -4.84 -26.26 -30.60
C ASN A 38 -4.83 -26.17 -32.14
N SER A 39 -5.14 -24.98 -32.70
CA SER A 39 -5.24 -24.79 -34.16
C SER A 39 -3.90 -24.38 -34.82
N THR A 40 -3.10 -23.57 -34.12
CA THR A 40 -1.90 -22.94 -34.69
C THR A 40 -0.60 -23.36 -33.98
N GLY A 41 -0.66 -24.03 -32.82
CA GLY A 41 0.48 -24.34 -31.98
C GLY A 41 1.05 -23.14 -31.22
N VAL A 42 0.47 -21.92 -31.37
CA VAL A 42 0.95 -20.70 -30.73
C VAL A 42 0.22 -20.48 -29.39
N ASP A 43 1.00 -20.37 -28.31
CA ASP A 43 0.48 -19.99 -26.97
C ASP A 43 0.51 -18.49 -26.84
N LEU A 44 -0.65 -17.86 -27.09
CA LEU A 44 -0.82 -16.40 -26.97
C LEU A 44 -0.66 -15.91 -25.53
N ALA A 45 -1.21 -16.65 -24.57
CA ALA A 45 -1.18 -16.26 -23.18
C ALA A 45 0.26 -16.20 -22.64
N SER A 46 1.08 -17.22 -22.90
CA SER A 46 2.49 -17.22 -22.54
C SER A 46 3.28 -16.11 -23.25
N SER A 47 2.98 -15.86 -24.54
CA SER A 47 3.64 -14.79 -25.30
C SER A 47 3.36 -13.41 -24.71
N PHE A 48 2.12 -13.12 -24.33
CA PHE A 48 1.74 -11.86 -23.69
C PHE A 48 2.12 -11.82 -22.20
N GLY A 49 2.22 -12.96 -21.53
CA GLY A 49 2.68 -13.07 -20.13
C GLY A 49 4.04 -12.41 -19.90
N VAL A 50 4.92 -12.40 -20.92
CA VAL A 50 6.21 -11.71 -20.87
C VAL A 50 6.06 -10.21 -20.52
N LEU A 51 4.99 -9.53 -20.97
CA LEU A 51 4.72 -8.14 -20.62
C LEU A 51 4.45 -7.99 -19.13
N GLY A 52 3.68 -8.92 -18.57
CA GLY A 52 3.41 -8.98 -17.13
C GLY A 52 4.68 -9.20 -16.32
N GLN A 53 5.51 -10.15 -16.75
CA GLN A 53 6.78 -10.47 -16.10
C GLN A 53 7.76 -9.29 -16.14
N ILE A 54 7.88 -8.59 -17.27
CA ILE A 54 8.71 -7.38 -17.39
C ILE A 54 8.22 -6.30 -16.42
N PHE A 55 6.91 -6.05 -16.37
CA PHE A 55 6.32 -5.06 -15.48
C PHE A 55 6.61 -5.35 -14.00
N VAL A 56 6.38 -6.58 -13.56
CA VAL A 56 6.65 -7.00 -12.18
C VAL A 56 8.14 -6.93 -11.83
N LYS A 57 9.02 -7.37 -12.76
CA LYS A 57 10.48 -7.27 -12.58
C LYS A 57 10.94 -5.82 -12.48
N ALA A 58 10.38 -4.90 -13.27
CA ALA A 58 10.71 -3.47 -13.20
C ALA A 58 10.32 -2.86 -11.86
N LEU A 59 9.13 -3.20 -11.32
CA LEU A 59 8.70 -2.76 -9.99
C LEU A 59 9.61 -3.32 -8.90
N ARG A 60 9.95 -4.62 -8.96
CA ARG A 60 10.85 -5.25 -8.00
C ARG A 60 12.23 -4.61 -7.99
N ALA A 61 12.76 -4.27 -9.15
CA ALA A 61 14.10 -3.67 -9.26
C ALA A 61 14.21 -2.31 -8.57
N VAL A 62 13.13 -1.53 -8.55
CA VAL A 62 13.14 -0.16 -8.00
C VAL A 62 12.69 -0.11 -6.54
N ALA A 63 11.99 -1.13 -6.05
CA ALA A 63 11.37 -1.14 -4.72
C ALA A 63 12.37 -0.92 -3.57
N PRO A 64 13.55 -1.59 -3.48
CA PRO A 64 14.48 -1.38 -2.37
C PRO A 64 15.00 0.05 -2.28
N ILE A 65 15.36 0.63 -3.43
CA ILE A 65 15.87 2.00 -3.50
C ILE A 65 14.77 3.01 -3.16
N LEU A 66 13.55 2.78 -3.66
CA LEU A 66 12.40 3.59 -3.34
C LEU A 66 12.14 3.64 -1.83
N ILE A 67 12.03 2.47 -1.19
CA ILE A 67 11.78 2.36 0.25
C ILE A 67 12.89 3.06 1.04
N PHE A 68 14.15 2.85 0.64
CA PHE A 68 15.30 3.45 1.30
C PHE A 68 15.19 4.98 1.36
N PHE A 69 15.01 5.64 0.23
CA PHE A 69 14.96 7.10 0.18
C PHE A 69 13.66 7.68 0.69
N LEU A 70 12.50 7.06 0.43
CA LEU A 70 11.21 7.56 0.90
C LEU A 70 11.12 7.57 2.42
N VAL A 71 11.45 6.45 3.07
CA VAL A 71 11.39 6.35 4.53
C VAL A 71 12.42 7.28 5.18
N MET A 72 13.63 7.34 4.61
CA MET A 72 14.67 8.26 5.09
C MET A 72 14.24 9.72 4.97
N ALA A 73 13.69 10.13 3.82
CA ALA A 73 13.20 11.50 3.60
C ALA A 73 12.05 11.86 4.54
N ALA A 74 11.08 10.95 4.72
CA ALA A 74 9.94 11.16 5.60
C ALA A 74 10.36 11.42 7.06
N LEU A 75 11.36 10.68 7.54
CA LEU A 75 11.85 10.82 8.92
C LEU A 75 12.80 12.01 9.09
N ALA A 76 13.68 12.28 8.12
CA ALA A 76 14.62 13.41 8.18
C ALA A 76 13.89 14.77 8.15
N ASN A 77 12.82 14.87 7.37
CA ASN A 77 12.05 16.12 7.22
C ASN A 77 10.98 16.33 8.29
N LYS A 78 10.82 15.39 9.22
CA LYS A 78 9.82 15.50 10.28
C LYS A 78 10.14 16.70 11.19
N LYS A 79 9.45 17.83 10.96
CA LYS A 79 9.50 18.98 11.88
C LYS A 79 8.84 18.57 13.21
N VAL A 80 9.55 18.79 14.29
CA VAL A 80 8.96 18.68 15.63
C VAL A 80 8.15 19.96 15.83
N GLY A 81 6.84 19.86 15.67
CA GLY A 81 5.94 20.97 15.91
C GLY A 81 6.05 21.43 17.37
N SER A 82 6.12 22.72 17.56
CA SER A 82 6.23 23.35 18.89
C SER A 82 4.92 23.32 19.70
N LYS A 83 3.79 22.91 19.13
CA LYS A 83 2.49 22.85 19.81
C LYS A 83 2.19 21.48 20.39
N SER A 84 1.58 21.49 21.58
CA SER A 84 1.18 20.31 22.36
C SER A 84 0.35 19.31 21.56
N ASN A 85 -0.52 19.78 20.66
CA ASN A 85 -1.51 18.98 19.92
C ASN A 85 -0.94 18.07 18.85
N MET A 86 0.19 18.45 18.21
CA MET A 86 0.80 17.66 17.15
C MET A 86 1.24 16.28 17.63
N LYS A 87 1.67 16.15 18.89
CA LYS A 87 2.05 14.86 19.45
C LYS A 87 0.85 13.91 19.50
N GLU A 88 -0.30 14.41 19.95
CA GLU A 88 -1.53 13.60 20.06
C GLU A 88 -2.05 13.18 18.68
N ILE A 89 -2.01 14.08 17.69
CA ILE A 89 -2.41 13.79 16.31
C ILE A 89 -1.51 12.69 15.70
N ILE A 90 -0.19 12.83 15.86
CA ILE A 90 0.77 11.83 15.35
C ILE A 90 0.55 10.47 16.01
N VAL A 91 0.34 10.44 17.32
CA VAL A 91 0.03 9.20 18.04
C VAL A 91 -1.25 8.58 17.52
N LEU A 92 -2.29 9.38 17.28
CA LEU A 92 -3.56 8.88 16.77
C LEU A 92 -3.43 8.33 15.34
N TYR A 93 -2.65 8.99 14.47
CA TYR A 93 -2.31 8.48 13.13
C TYR A 93 -1.61 7.11 13.19
N LEU A 94 -0.58 7.00 14.02
CA LEU A 94 0.19 5.76 14.12
C LEU A 94 -0.61 4.63 14.78
N VAL A 95 -1.35 4.94 15.85
CA VAL A 95 -2.22 3.96 16.54
C VAL A 95 -3.35 3.52 15.60
N GLY A 96 -4.00 4.44 14.89
CA GLY A 96 -5.04 4.12 13.91
C GLY A 96 -4.52 3.23 12.80
N THR A 97 -3.34 3.53 12.25
CA THR A 97 -2.68 2.71 11.23
C THR A 97 -2.33 1.32 11.75
N PHE A 98 -1.78 1.21 12.96
CA PHE A 98 -1.46 -0.07 13.58
C PHE A 98 -2.71 -0.92 13.86
N LEU A 99 -3.76 -0.32 14.42
CA LEU A 99 -5.02 -1.03 14.68
C LEU A 99 -5.71 -1.46 13.39
N ALA A 100 -5.59 -0.71 12.32
CA ALA A 100 -6.06 -1.10 10.99
C ALA A 100 -5.32 -2.33 10.47
N ALA A 101 -3.99 -2.42 10.66
CA ALA A 101 -3.21 -3.60 10.33
C ALA A 101 -3.62 -4.82 11.18
N VAL A 102 -3.87 -4.64 12.47
CA VAL A 102 -4.39 -5.70 13.35
C VAL A 102 -5.77 -6.18 12.88
N ALA A 103 -6.68 -5.26 12.54
CA ALA A 103 -7.98 -5.60 11.98
C ALA A 103 -7.84 -6.39 10.67
N ALA A 104 -6.87 -6.04 9.83
CA ALA A 104 -6.57 -6.75 8.59
C ALA A 104 -6.05 -8.18 8.84
N VAL A 105 -5.22 -8.38 9.86
CA VAL A 105 -4.80 -9.74 10.29
C VAL A 105 -6.01 -10.55 10.71
N ILE A 106 -6.86 -10.01 11.59
CA ILE A 106 -8.07 -10.71 12.08
C ILE A 106 -9.00 -11.04 10.91
N ALA A 107 -9.25 -10.08 10.02
CA ALA A 107 -10.11 -10.29 8.86
C ALA A 107 -9.55 -11.37 7.91
N SER A 108 -8.24 -11.35 7.63
CA SER A 108 -7.59 -12.33 6.75
C SER A 108 -7.54 -13.74 7.37
N MET A 109 -7.47 -13.85 8.69
CA MET A 109 -7.55 -15.14 9.38
C MET A 109 -8.99 -15.66 9.44
N ALA A 110 -9.99 -14.77 9.56
CA ALA A 110 -11.40 -15.15 9.55
C ALA A 110 -11.92 -15.48 8.14
N PHE A 111 -11.38 -14.84 7.13
CA PHE A 111 -11.76 -15.01 5.72
C PHE A 111 -10.50 -15.23 4.86
N PRO A 112 -9.88 -16.41 4.97
CA PRO A 112 -8.66 -16.72 4.24
C PRO A 112 -8.85 -16.59 2.73
N SER A 113 -7.89 -15.98 2.04
CA SER A 113 -7.97 -15.75 0.60
C SER A 113 -6.90 -16.57 -0.12
N ASP A 114 -7.33 -17.36 -1.10
CA ASP A 114 -6.44 -18.07 -2.01
C ASP A 114 -6.31 -17.29 -3.32
N VAL A 115 -5.09 -17.12 -3.78
CA VAL A 115 -4.79 -16.44 -5.04
C VAL A 115 -4.04 -17.37 -5.99
N ALA A 116 -4.27 -17.18 -7.28
CA ALA A 116 -3.60 -17.97 -8.31
C ALA A 116 -2.14 -17.50 -8.48
N LEU A 117 -1.22 -18.18 -7.78
CA LEU A 117 0.23 -17.94 -7.90
C LEU A 117 0.86 -19.05 -8.78
N ALA A 118 1.84 -18.67 -9.59
CA ALA A 118 2.67 -19.63 -10.33
C ALA A 118 3.72 -20.21 -9.37
N VAL A 119 3.30 -21.11 -8.49
CA VAL A 119 4.19 -21.77 -7.54
C VAL A 119 4.61 -23.12 -8.12
N LYS A 120 5.90 -23.34 -8.31
CA LYS A 120 6.44 -24.69 -8.34
C LYS A 120 6.43 -25.21 -6.90
N LYS A 121 5.75 -26.31 -6.67
CA LYS A 121 5.53 -26.91 -5.34
C LYS A 121 6.82 -27.39 -4.59
N ASP A 122 8.00 -26.97 -5.02
CA ASP A 122 9.28 -27.42 -4.47
C ASP A 122 9.79 -26.63 -3.26
N ALA A 123 9.00 -25.70 -2.72
CA ALA A 123 9.41 -24.85 -1.60
C ALA A 123 8.58 -25.07 -0.34
N SER A 124 8.36 -26.33 0.08
CA SER A 124 8.02 -26.58 1.47
C SER A 124 9.32 -26.61 2.29
N SER A 125 9.90 -25.46 2.57
CA SER A 125 10.78 -25.36 3.73
C SER A 125 9.91 -25.65 4.95
N ALA A 126 10.32 -26.66 5.75
CA ALA A 126 9.64 -26.98 7.00
C ALA A 126 9.41 -25.68 7.80
N PRO A 127 8.25 -25.54 8.49
CA PRO A 127 7.94 -24.34 9.23
C PRO A 127 9.10 -24.02 10.18
N GLN A 128 9.75 -22.87 9.98
CA GLN A 128 10.84 -22.43 10.84
C GLN A 128 10.26 -22.17 12.24
N SER A 129 10.97 -22.59 13.28
CA SER A 129 10.55 -22.26 14.64
C SER A 129 10.48 -20.73 14.80
N VAL A 130 9.55 -20.23 15.61
CA VAL A 130 9.41 -18.80 15.90
C VAL A 130 10.77 -18.18 16.29
N GLY A 131 11.60 -18.91 17.03
CA GLY A 131 12.95 -18.48 17.38
C GLY A 131 13.88 -18.30 16.18
N GLN A 132 13.81 -19.18 15.19
CA GLN A 132 14.61 -19.05 13.96
C GLN A 132 14.15 -17.85 13.11
N VAL A 133 12.83 -17.64 13.00
CA VAL A 133 12.28 -16.47 12.31
C VAL A 133 12.75 -15.19 12.98
N MET A 134 12.64 -15.10 14.32
CA MET A 134 13.10 -13.94 15.08
C MET A 134 14.61 -13.69 14.94
N LEU A 135 15.44 -14.75 14.99
CA LEU A 135 16.88 -14.62 14.77
C LEU A 135 17.19 -14.10 13.36
N THR A 136 16.53 -14.65 12.34
CA THR A 136 16.70 -14.20 10.94
C THR A 136 16.33 -12.73 10.79
N LEU A 137 15.22 -12.29 11.39
CA LEU A 137 14.81 -10.88 11.37
C LEU A 137 15.84 -9.97 12.01
N VAL A 138 16.36 -10.34 13.18
CA VAL A 138 17.42 -9.55 13.88
C VAL A 138 18.70 -9.49 13.05
N LEU A 139 19.12 -10.61 12.47
CA LEU A 139 20.31 -10.64 11.61
C LEU A 139 20.13 -9.81 10.34
N ASN A 140 18.94 -9.81 9.75
CA ASN A 140 18.62 -8.98 8.58
C ASN A 140 18.65 -7.48 8.89
N VAL A 141 18.30 -7.07 10.11
CA VAL A 141 18.37 -5.65 10.56
C VAL A 141 19.80 -5.13 10.52
N VAL A 142 20.79 -5.95 10.89
CA VAL A 142 22.21 -5.55 11.01
C VAL A 142 23.02 -5.81 9.74
N ASP A 143 22.38 -6.13 8.62
CA ASP A 143 23.06 -6.30 7.34
C ASP A 143 23.70 -5.00 6.84
N ASN A 144 24.71 -5.11 5.98
CA ASN A 144 25.34 -3.95 5.36
C ASN A 144 24.30 -3.19 4.49
N PRO A 145 24.21 -1.84 4.57
CA PRO A 145 23.17 -1.07 3.87
C PRO A 145 23.20 -1.27 2.35
N LEU A 146 24.36 -1.33 1.73
CA LEU A 146 24.48 -1.56 0.30
C LEU A 146 24.08 -2.99 -0.05
N ASN A 147 24.52 -3.97 0.75
CA ASN A 147 24.15 -5.37 0.57
C ASN A 147 22.62 -5.57 0.73
N ALA A 148 22.01 -4.90 1.72
CA ALA A 148 20.57 -4.92 1.93
C ALA A 148 19.80 -4.41 0.69
N ILE A 149 20.28 -3.33 0.06
CA ILE A 149 19.67 -2.79 -1.17
C ILE A 149 19.88 -3.76 -2.34
N PHE A 150 21.12 -4.25 -2.56
CA PHE A 150 21.43 -5.14 -3.70
C PHE A 150 20.74 -6.49 -3.61
N LYS A 151 20.60 -7.06 -2.42
CA LYS A 151 19.95 -8.34 -2.20
C LYS A 151 18.43 -8.22 -1.91
N ALA A 152 17.88 -7.02 -2.00
CA ALA A 152 16.49 -6.73 -1.62
C ALA A 152 16.14 -7.23 -0.21
N ASN A 153 17.10 -7.16 0.75
CA ASN A 153 16.82 -7.39 2.16
C ASN A 153 16.02 -6.19 2.71
N PHE A 154 14.70 -6.23 2.52
CA PHE A 154 13.82 -5.12 2.84
C PHE A 154 13.83 -4.73 4.32
N ILE A 155 14.08 -5.68 5.23
CA ILE A 155 14.19 -5.42 6.67
C ILE A 155 15.44 -4.59 6.96
N GLY A 156 16.58 -4.97 6.39
CA GLY A 156 17.81 -4.19 6.46
C GLY A 156 17.67 -2.81 5.82
N VAL A 157 17.05 -2.74 4.63
CA VAL A 157 16.73 -1.48 3.95
C VAL A 157 15.90 -0.56 4.85
N LEU A 158 14.85 -1.08 5.47
CA LEU A 158 13.97 -0.32 6.37
C LEU A 158 14.75 0.15 7.63
N ALA A 159 15.52 -0.73 8.25
CA ALA A 159 16.30 -0.41 9.45
C ALA A 159 17.30 0.73 9.18
N TRP A 160 18.05 0.66 8.08
CA TRP A 160 18.97 1.71 7.67
C TRP A 160 18.25 3.00 7.27
N SER A 161 17.11 2.92 6.58
CA SER A 161 16.30 4.09 6.24
C SER A 161 15.82 4.83 7.48
N ILE A 162 15.35 4.09 8.49
CA ILE A 162 14.94 4.66 9.79
C ILE A 162 16.14 5.25 10.51
N GLY A 163 17.22 4.50 10.64
CA GLY A 163 18.44 4.95 11.34
C GLY A 163 19.01 6.23 10.74
N LEU A 164 19.21 6.27 9.42
CA LEU A 164 19.71 7.44 8.71
C LEU A 164 18.71 8.60 8.72
N GLY A 165 17.40 8.34 8.54
CA GLY A 165 16.37 9.36 8.61
C GLY A 165 16.32 10.06 9.96
N LEU A 166 16.44 9.30 11.05
CA LEU A 166 16.52 9.87 12.40
C LEU A 166 17.84 10.63 12.65
N ALA A 167 18.98 10.12 12.18
CA ALA A 167 20.28 10.78 12.29
C ALA A 167 20.31 12.11 11.52
N LEU A 168 19.73 12.14 10.32
CA LEU A 168 19.67 13.33 9.47
C LEU A 168 18.59 14.34 9.90
N ARG A 169 17.80 14.04 10.91
CA ARG A 169 16.76 14.96 11.42
C ARG A 169 17.32 16.32 11.87
N HIS A 170 18.56 16.33 12.37
CA HIS A 170 19.26 17.53 12.80
C HIS A 170 20.25 18.08 11.76
N ALA A 171 20.29 17.48 10.57
CA ALA A 171 21.11 17.96 9.47
C ALA A 171 20.60 19.29 8.92
N SER A 172 21.43 19.97 8.11
CA SER A 172 21.04 21.21 7.42
C SER A 172 19.87 20.98 6.46
N ASP A 173 19.09 22.04 6.20
CA ASP A 173 17.98 21.98 5.27
C ASP A 173 18.44 21.59 3.85
N ALA A 174 19.66 22.00 3.45
CA ALA A 174 20.25 21.57 2.18
C ALA A 174 20.42 20.04 2.09
N THR A 175 20.92 19.40 3.16
CA THR A 175 21.07 17.93 3.21
C THR A 175 19.71 17.22 3.15
N LYS A 176 18.71 17.74 3.87
CA LYS A 176 17.34 17.19 3.86
C LYS A 176 16.71 17.34 2.48
N GLN A 177 16.94 18.49 1.82
CA GLN A 177 16.45 18.71 0.47
C GLN A 177 17.05 17.72 -0.53
N VAL A 178 18.35 17.45 -0.48
CA VAL A 178 19.00 16.44 -1.33
C VAL A 178 18.36 15.07 -1.15
N VAL A 179 18.10 14.63 0.09
CA VAL A 179 17.44 13.35 0.36
C VAL A 179 16.02 13.33 -0.23
N SER A 180 15.29 14.43 -0.12
CA SER A 180 13.94 14.58 -0.70
C SER A 180 13.97 14.54 -2.23
N ASP A 181 14.95 15.19 -2.85
CA ASP A 181 15.12 15.23 -4.30
C ASP A 181 15.41 13.82 -4.86
N PHE A 182 16.22 13.01 -4.15
CA PHE A 182 16.42 11.59 -4.49
C PHE A 182 15.13 10.79 -4.38
N ALA A 183 14.37 10.94 -3.27
CA ALA A 183 13.09 10.26 -3.09
C ALA A 183 12.10 10.63 -4.20
N GLU A 184 12.02 11.91 -4.56
CA GLU A 184 11.15 12.40 -5.65
C GLU A 184 11.61 11.87 -7.02
N GLY A 185 12.92 11.87 -7.29
CA GLY A 185 13.49 11.35 -8.53
C GLY A 185 13.16 9.87 -8.74
N ILE A 186 13.33 9.06 -7.69
CA ILE A 186 12.99 7.63 -7.74
C ILE A 186 11.47 7.43 -7.89
N SER A 187 10.67 8.23 -7.18
CA SER A 187 9.20 8.18 -7.32
C SER A 187 8.77 8.49 -8.75
N LYS A 188 9.41 9.42 -9.45
CA LYS A 188 9.16 9.69 -10.89
C LYS A 188 9.45 8.47 -11.76
N ILE A 189 10.54 7.74 -11.49
CA ILE A 189 10.85 6.48 -12.19
C ILE A 189 9.74 5.45 -11.96
N VAL A 190 9.29 5.28 -10.71
CA VAL A 190 8.18 4.39 -10.38
C VAL A 190 6.90 4.80 -11.11
N HIS A 191 6.57 6.09 -11.18
CA HIS A 191 5.43 6.58 -11.96
C HIS A 191 5.51 6.20 -13.44
N VAL A 192 6.72 6.27 -14.04
CA VAL A 192 6.92 5.81 -15.42
C VAL A 192 6.63 4.30 -15.52
N ILE A 193 7.16 3.49 -14.61
CA ILE A 193 6.91 2.03 -14.61
C ILE A 193 5.40 1.77 -14.44
N ILE A 194 4.73 2.43 -13.49
CA ILE A 194 3.28 2.28 -13.27
C ILE A 194 2.46 2.71 -14.50
N SER A 195 2.95 3.63 -15.32
CA SER A 195 2.26 4.00 -16.57
C SER A 195 2.13 2.83 -17.56
N PHE A 196 2.98 1.81 -17.44
CA PHE A 196 2.93 0.55 -18.19
C PHE A 196 2.07 -0.54 -17.52
N ALA A 197 1.46 -0.27 -16.36
CA ALA A 197 0.58 -1.23 -15.67
C ALA A 197 -0.55 -1.80 -16.56
N PRO A 198 -1.17 -1.05 -17.50
CA PRO A 198 -2.17 -1.63 -18.41
C PRO A 198 -1.65 -2.83 -19.21
N PHE A 199 -0.43 -2.76 -19.69
CA PHE A 199 0.23 -3.85 -20.43
C PHE A 199 0.67 -4.98 -19.49
N GLY A 200 1.18 -4.62 -18.31
CA GLY A 200 1.53 -5.59 -17.27
C GLY A 200 0.33 -6.40 -16.81
N VAL A 201 -0.78 -5.74 -16.46
CA VAL A 201 -2.03 -6.40 -16.04
C VAL A 201 -2.62 -7.24 -17.16
N PHE A 202 -2.62 -6.74 -18.40
CA PHE A 202 -3.04 -7.51 -19.57
C PHE A 202 -2.28 -8.85 -19.66
N GLY A 203 -0.95 -8.82 -19.61
CA GLY A 203 -0.13 -10.02 -19.71
C GLY A 203 -0.30 -10.99 -18.54
N LEU A 204 -0.31 -10.46 -17.30
CA LEU A 204 -0.51 -11.27 -16.09
C LEU A 204 -1.87 -11.99 -16.09
N VAL A 205 -2.93 -11.28 -16.47
CA VAL A 205 -4.29 -11.85 -16.51
C VAL A 205 -4.42 -12.89 -17.61
N ALA A 206 -3.89 -12.62 -18.80
CA ALA A 206 -3.90 -13.56 -19.90
C ALA A 206 -3.20 -14.89 -19.52
N GLU A 207 -2.00 -14.81 -18.95
CA GLU A 207 -1.22 -15.97 -18.50
C GLU A 207 -1.91 -16.71 -17.35
N THR A 208 -2.29 -16.00 -16.28
CA THR A 208 -2.88 -16.62 -15.08
C THR A 208 -4.20 -17.31 -15.35
N LEU A 209 -5.09 -16.69 -16.15
CA LEU A 209 -6.40 -17.27 -16.44
C LEU A 209 -6.31 -18.41 -17.47
N SER A 210 -5.34 -18.37 -18.37
CA SER A 210 -5.09 -19.49 -19.28
C SER A 210 -4.59 -20.73 -18.53
N ASP A 211 -3.74 -20.55 -17.51
CA ASP A 211 -3.13 -21.65 -16.74
C ASP A 211 -4.09 -22.18 -15.65
N LYS A 212 -4.83 -21.31 -14.96
CA LYS A 212 -5.65 -21.64 -13.78
C LYS A 212 -7.15 -21.66 -14.05
N GLY A 213 -7.58 -21.21 -15.23
CA GLY A 213 -8.99 -21.08 -15.60
C GLY A 213 -9.66 -19.85 -14.96
N LEU A 214 -10.92 -19.62 -15.35
CA LEU A 214 -11.74 -18.49 -14.85
C LEU A 214 -12.01 -18.56 -13.34
N SER A 215 -11.84 -19.72 -12.71
CA SER A 215 -11.96 -19.88 -11.24
C SER A 215 -10.98 -19.00 -10.47
N ALA A 216 -9.82 -18.65 -11.05
CA ALA A 216 -8.86 -17.72 -10.45
C ALA A 216 -9.46 -16.32 -10.20
N LEU A 217 -10.45 -15.88 -10.99
CA LEU A 217 -11.16 -14.62 -10.76
C LEU A 217 -11.93 -14.63 -9.44
N GLY A 218 -12.47 -15.79 -9.03
CA GLY A 218 -13.16 -15.95 -7.75
C GLY A 218 -12.25 -15.61 -6.57
N GLY A 219 -10.98 -16.03 -6.61
CA GLY A 219 -9.98 -15.69 -5.59
C GLY A 219 -9.70 -14.18 -5.52
N TYR A 220 -9.59 -13.50 -6.67
CA TYR A 220 -9.41 -12.05 -6.69
C TYR A 220 -10.62 -11.28 -6.17
N VAL A 221 -11.84 -11.72 -6.48
CA VAL A 221 -13.07 -11.12 -5.96
C VAL A 221 -13.15 -11.31 -4.44
N HIS A 222 -12.85 -12.51 -3.94
CA HIS A 222 -12.84 -12.78 -2.51
C HIS A 222 -11.78 -11.93 -1.78
N LEU A 223 -10.55 -11.89 -2.31
CA LEU A 223 -9.48 -11.04 -1.78
C LEU A 223 -9.90 -9.57 -1.71
N LEU A 224 -10.51 -9.06 -2.79
CA LEU A 224 -11.00 -7.68 -2.85
C LEU A 224 -12.11 -7.43 -1.82
N PHE A 225 -13.00 -8.41 -1.60
CA PHE A 225 -14.05 -8.33 -0.59
C PHE A 225 -13.46 -8.23 0.82
N VAL A 226 -12.48 -9.08 1.18
CA VAL A 226 -11.81 -9.03 2.48
C VAL A 226 -11.11 -7.69 2.67
N LEU A 227 -10.41 -7.20 1.65
CA LEU A 227 -9.65 -5.97 1.67
C LEU A 227 -10.56 -4.74 1.84
N ILE A 228 -11.55 -4.56 0.96
CA ILE A 228 -12.49 -3.44 1.03
C ILE A 228 -13.36 -3.54 2.29
N GLY A 229 -13.80 -4.75 2.65
CA GLY A 229 -14.56 -4.99 3.88
C GLY A 229 -13.80 -4.52 5.12
N THR A 230 -12.50 -4.84 5.20
CA THR A 230 -11.63 -4.38 6.30
C THR A 230 -11.44 -2.86 6.28
N MET A 231 -11.29 -2.24 5.11
CA MET A 231 -11.20 -0.78 4.99
C MET A 231 -12.49 -0.09 5.44
N LEU A 232 -13.64 -0.62 5.04
CA LEU A 232 -14.95 -0.09 5.47
C LEU A 232 -15.17 -0.31 6.97
N PHE A 233 -14.81 -1.47 7.51
CA PHE A 233 -14.83 -1.72 8.96
C PHE A 233 -13.96 -0.71 9.70
N THR A 234 -12.77 -0.43 9.20
CA THR A 234 -11.88 0.58 9.79
C THR A 234 -12.52 1.97 9.73
N ALA A 235 -13.07 2.37 8.59
CA ALA A 235 -13.69 3.69 8.41
C ALA A 235 -14.92 3.90 9.31
N PHE A 236 -15.79 2.87 9.44
CA PHE A 236 -17.12 3.02 10.06
C PHE A 236 -17.26 2.38 11.44
N VAL A 237 -16.26 1.60 11.90
CA VAL A 237 -16.28 0.99 13.25
C VAL A 237 -15.04 1.40 14.04
N LEU A 238 -13.85 1.12 13.55
CA LEU A 238 -12.60 1.33 14.29
C LEU A 238 -12.32 2.83 14.49
N ASN A 239 -12.34 3.62 13.42
CA ASN A 239 -12.10 5.06 13.50
C ASN A 239 -13.16 5.78 14.35
N PRO A 240 -14.46 5.51 14.24
CA PRO A 240 -15.46 6.05 15.17
C PRO A 240 -15.17 5.74 16.64
N ILE A 241 -14.69 4.54 16.97
CA ILE A 241 -14.32 4.17 18.35
C ILE A 241 -13.16 5.06 18.84
N LEU A 242 -12.10 5.20 18.04
CA LEU A 242 -10.95 6.05 18.39
C LEU A 242 -11.36 7.51 18.56
N VAL A 243 -12.20 8.02 17.64
CA VAL A 243 -12.72 9.39 17.69
C VAL A 243 -13.61 9.60 18.89
N TYR A 244 -14.50 8.64 19.22
CA TYR A 244 -15.36 8.73 20.40
C TYR A 244 -14.55 8.89 21.71
N TRP A 245 -13.45 8.15 21.84
CA TRP A 245 -12.58 8.28 23.02
C TRP A 245 -11.99 9.67 23.17
N LYS A 246 -11.77 10.37 22.06
CA LYS A 246 -11.25 11.75 22.05
C LYS A 246 -12.35 12.77 22.30
N ILE A 247 -13.39 12.79 21.47
CA ILE A 247 -14.41 13.86 21.50
C ILE A 247 -15.49 13.65 22.57
N ARG A 248 -15.65 12.41 23.09
CA ARG A 248 -16.65 12.01 24.13
C ARG A 248 -18.10 12.34 23.74
N ARG A 249 -18.40 12.38 22.46
CA ARG A 249 -19.74 12.57 21.90
C ARG A 249 -19.90 11.73 20.64
N ASN A 250 -21.10 11.67 20.06
CA ASN A 250 -21.34 10.88 18.85
C ASN A 250 -20.33 11.23 17.73
N PRO A 251 -19.47 10.29 17.28
CA PRO A 251 -18.45 10.54 16.27
C PRO A 251 -18.99 10.53 14.83
N TYR A 252 -20.13 9.89 14.59
CA TYR A 252 -20.62 9.62 13.24
C TYR A 252 -20.90 10.86 12.37
N PRO A 253 -21.43 11.99 12.90
CA PRO A 253 -21.57 13.20 12.09
C PRO A 253 -20.24 13.68 11.52
N LEU A 254 -19.16 13.64 12.33
CA LEU A 254 -17.83 14.03 11.90
C LEU A 254 -17.25 13.02 10.91
N VAL A 255 -17.34 11.70 11.22
CA VAL A 255 -16.87 10.61 10.34
C VAL A 255 -17.53 10.70 8.96
N TRP A 256 -18.86 10.86 8.92
CA TRP A 256 -19.61 10.96 7.67
C TRP A 256 -19.22 12.20 6.86
N THR A 257 -19.01 13.33 7.52
CA THR A 257 -18.54 14.56 6.86
C THR A 257 -17.17 14.35 6.23
N CYS A 258 -16.22 13.77 6.96
CA CYS A 258 -14.88 13.52 6.45
C CYS A 258 -14.89 12.51 5.28
N VAL A 259 -15.64 11.41 5.38
CA VAL A 259 -15.75 10.43 4.30
C VAL A 259 -16.40 11.05 3.05
N ARG A 260 -17.48 11.81 3.21
CA ARG A 260 -18.20 12.41 2.08
C ARG A 260 -17.39 13.49 1.37
N GLU A 261 -16.75 14.37 2.10
CA GLU A 261 -16.08 15.55 1.54
C GLU A 261 -14.64 15.25 1.09
N SER A 262 -13.87 14.55 1.92
CA SER A 262 -12.49 14.16 1.63
C SER A 262 -12.41 12.79 0.96
N GLY A 263 -13.03 11.76 1.55
CA GLY A 263 -12.90 10.38 1.09
C GLY A 263 -13.40 10.18 -0.34
N VAL A 264 -14.55 10.76 -0.70
CA VAL A 264 -15.08 10.67 -2.09
C VAL A 264 -14.11 11.29 -3.09
N THR A 265 -13.56 12.47 -2.79
CA THR A 265 -12.59 13.13 -3.69
C THR A 265 -11.30 12.30 -3.79
N ALA A 266 -10.80 11.81 -2.67
CA ALA A 266 -9.61 10.97 -2.61
C ALA A 266 -9.79 9.64 -3.35
N PHE A 267 -10.99 9.03 -3.30
CA PHE A 267 -11.33 7.82 -4.05
C PHE A 267 -11.12 7.97 -5.55
N PHE A 268 -11.53 9.10 -6.12
CA PHE A 268 -11.39 9.34 -7.55
C PHE A 268 -10.01 9.85 -7.95
N THR A 269 -9.34 10.63 -7.10
CA THR A 269 -7.99 11.15 -7.38
C THR A 269 -6.90 10.12 -7.17
N ARG A 270 -7.12 9.15 -6.24
CA ARG A 270 -6.16 8.12 -5.84
C ARG A 270 -4.81 8.70 -5.42
N SER A 271 -4.84 9.89 -4.81
CA SER A 271 -3.66 10.58 -4.33
C SER A 271 -3.98 11.40 -3.08
N SER A 272 -3.47 10.96 -1.93
CA SER A 272 -3.59 11.71 -0.68
C SER A 272 -2.94 13.09 -0.78
N ALA A 273 -1.82 13.19 -1.50
CA ALA A 273 -1.13 14.47 -1.72
C ALA A 273 -1.99 15.45 -2.54
N ALA A 274 -2.65 14.98 -3.61
CA ALA A 274 -3.55 15.81 -4.41
C ALA A 274 -4.82 16.22 -3.63
N ASN A 275 -5.17 15.48 -2.57
CA ASN A 275 -6.34 15.77 -1.73
C ASN A 275 -6.05 16.74 -0.56
N ILE A 276 -4.77 17.10 -0.32
CA ILE A 276 -4.40 18.04 0.76
C ILE A 276 -5.19 19.35 0.68
N PRO A 277 -5.34 20.04 -0.47
CA PRO A 277 -6.12 21.27 -0.54
C PRO A 277 -7.59 21.09 -0.14
N VAL A 278 -8.21 19.96 -0.51
CA VAL A 278 -9.59 19.62 -0.14
C VAL A 278 -9.70 19.43 1.37
N ASN A 279 -8.74 18.74 1.97
CA ASN A 279 -8.67 18.48 3.41
C ASN A 279 -8.46 19.78 4.22
N ILE A 280 -7.62 20.70 3.75
CA ILE A 280 -7.41 22.01 4.36
C ILE A 280 -8.69 22.83 4.31
N GLU A 281 -9.39 22.84 3.17
CA GLU A 281 -10.65 23.56 3.04
C GLU A 281 -11.74 22.97 3.95
N LEU A 282 -11.79 21.63 4.08
CA LEU A 282 -12.69 20.96 5.00
C LEU A 282 -12.37 21.33 6.46
N ALA A 283 -11.08 21.35 6.84
CA ALA A 283 -10.64 21.75 8.17
C ALA A 283 -11.06 23.20 8.52
N LYS A 284 -10.94 24.13 7.57
CA LYS A 284 -11.45 25.50 7.71
C LYS A 284 -12.95 25.54 7.97
N ARG A 285 -13.73 24.80 7.20
CA ARG A 285 -15.20 24.72 7.37
C ARG A 285 -15.62 24.08 8.68
N LEU A 286 -14.78 23.21 9.24
CA LEU A 286 -14.96 22.62 10.57
C LEU A 286 -14.48 23.56 11.70
N ASN A 287 -14.00 24.78 11.37
CA ASN A 287 -13.45 25.77 12.30
C ASN A 287 -12.28 25.23 13.14
N LEU A 288 -11.44 24.36 12.60
CA LEU A 288 -10.27 23.84 13.30
C LEU A 288 -9.17 24.90 13.41
N ASP A 289 -8.29 24.75 14.39
CA ASP A 289 -7.12 25.65 14.57
C ASP A 289 -6.18 25.61 13.36
N GLU A 290 -5.94 26.77 12.74
CA GLU A 290 -5.18 26.88 11.49
C GLU A 290 -3.73 26.44 11.63
N GLU A 291 -3.08 26.77 12.75
CA GLU A 291 -1.70 26.35 12.98
C GLU A 291 -1.58 24.84 13.15
N THR A 292 -2.61 24.19 13.65
CA THR A 292 -2.68 22.72 13.79
C THR A 292 -2.93 22.05 12.45
N TYR A 293 -4.02 22.40 11.71
CA TYR A 293 -4.38 21.66 10.51
C TYR A 293 -3.42 21.91 9.35
N SER A 294 -2.81 23.11 9.26
CA SER A 294 -1.84 23.42 8.19
C SER A 294 -0.58 22.54 8.23
N VAL A 295 -0.26 21.99 9.40
CA VAL A 295 0.86 21.05 9.59
C VAL A 295 0.37 19.61 9.63
N ALA A 296 -0.72 19.33 10.36
CA ALA A 296 -1.20 17.97 10.57
C ALA A 296 -1.67 17.30 9.28
N ILE A 297 -2.43 17.99 8.43
CA ILE A 297 -2.98 17.43 7.20
C ILE A 297 -1.90 17.05 6.18
N PRO A 298 -0.92 17.91 5.82
CA PRO A 298 0.18 17.51 4.96
C PRO A 298 1.05 16.38 5.55
N LEU A 299 1.21 16.36 6.88
CA LEU A 299 1.91 15.28 7.55
C LEU A 299 1.11 13.97 7.48
N GLY A 300 -0.21 14.03 7.73
CA GLY A 300 -1.12 12.89 7.65
C GLY A 300 -1.09 12.22 6.29
N ALA A 301 -1.10 13.01 5.21
CA ALA A 301 -1.00 12.49 3.84
C ALA A 301 0.24 11.59 3.58
N ASN A 302 1.21 11.56 4.51
CA ASN A 302 2.40 10.71 4.42
C ASN A 302 2.50 9.64 5.53
N ILE A 303 1.94 9.86 6.72
CA ILE A 303 2.12 8.94 7.86
C ILE A 303 0.82 8.29 8.35
N ASN A 304 -0.34 8.81 7.99
CA ASN A 304 -1.65 8.26 8.36
C ASN A 304 -2.17 7.36 7.24
N MET A 305 -1.63 6.16 7.15
CA MET A 305 -1.78 5.27 6.00
C MET A 305 -2.46 3.96 6.39
N ALA A 306 -3.60 4.05 7.09
CA ALA A 306 -4.36 2.89 7.56
C ALA A 306 -4.76 1.93 6.42
N GLY A 307 -5.20 2.48 5.28
CA GLY A 307 -5.56 1.68 4.10
C GLY A 307 -4.37 0.97 3.49
N ALA A 308 -3.20 1.63 3.42
CA ALA A 308 -1.96 0.99 2.96
C ALA A 308 -1.52 -0.14 3.88
N ALA A 309 -1.63 0.04 5.21
CA ALA A 309 -1.34 -1.03 6.17
C ALA A 309 -2.27 -2.23 6.00
N ILE A 310 -3.57 -2.01 5.74
CA ILE A 310 -4.53 -3.07 5.41
C ILE A 310 -4.12 -3.78 4.13
N THR A 311 -3.81 -3.04 3.07
CA THR A 311 -3.40 -3.61 1.77
C THR A 311 -2.17 -4.51 1.91
N ILE A 312 -1.11 -4.01 2.56
CA ILE A 312 0.12 -4.77 2.80
C ILE A 312 -0.20 -6.05 3.56
N THR A 313 -0.98 -5.96 4.63
CA THR A 313 -1.32 -7.09 5.50
C THR A 313 -2.16 -8.14 4.77
N VAL A 314 -3.26 -7.74 4.13
CA VAL A 314 -4.20 -8.66 3.45
C VAL A 314 -3.53 -9.38 2.30
N LEU A 315 -2.76 -8.67 1.45
CA LEU A 315 -2.06 -9.29 0.32
C LEU A 315 -0.94 -10.22 0.79
N THR A 316 -0.22 -9.86 1.84
CA THR A 316 0.79 -10.76 2.44
C THR A 316 0.15 -12.03 2.99
N LEU A 317 -0.94 -11.92 3.76
CA LEU A 317 -1.62 -13.08 4.33
C LEU A 317 -2.32 -13.94 3.26
N ALA A 318 -2.77 -13.35 2.15
CA ALA A 318 -3.25 -14.11 1.01
C ALA A 318 -2.13 -14.99 0.40
N ALA A 319 -0.90 -14.48 0.28
CA ALA A 319 0.25 -15.28 -0.13
C ALA A 319 0.57 -16.38 0.89
N VAL A 320 0.60 -16.03 2.17
CA VAL A 320 0.86 -16.95 3.29
C VAL A 320 -0.16 -18.11 3.27
N HIS A 321 -1.44 -17.79 3.14
CA HIS A 321 -2.51 -18.77 3.07
C HIS A 321 -2.40 -19.67 1.82
N THR A 322 -2.20 -19.05 0.65
CA THR A 322 -2.03 -19.79 -0.62
C THR A 322 -0.86 -20.77 -0.59
N LEU A 323 0.21 -20.46 0.16
CA LEU A 323 1.38 -21.32 0.35
C LEU A 323 1.22 -22.33 1.49
N GLY A 324 0.12 -22.28 2.25
CA GLY A 324 -0.09 -23.15 3.41
C GLY A 324 0.86 -22.88 4.59
N ILE A 325 1.37 -21.64 4.71
CA ILE A 325 2.25 -21.24 5.81
C ILE A 325 1.41 -20.93 7.05
N GLU A 326 1.77 -21.53 8.19
CA GLU A 326 1.09 -21.26 9.46
C GLU A 326 1.44 -19.87 10.02
N VAL A 327 0.42 -19.13 10.44
CA VAL A 327 0.56 -17.82 11.07
C VAL A 327 0.52 -17.98 12.58
N SER A 328 1.66 -17.79 13.24
CA SER A 328 1.71 -17.73 14.70
C SER A 328 1.24 -16.36 15.22
N PHE A 329 0.81 -16.29 16.47
CA PHE A 329 0.46 -15.03 17.13
C PHE A 329 1.59 -13.98 17.04
N VAL A 330 2.83 -14.43 17.23
CA VAL A 330 4.01 -13.54 17.17
C VAL A 330 4.21 -13.00 15.76
N SER A 331 4.13 -13.85 14.72
CA SER A 331 4.26 -13.40 13.33
C SER A 331 3.12 -12.46 12.91
N ALA A 332 1.90 -12.67 13.42
CA ALA A 332 0.77 -11.78 13.20
C ALA A 332 0.98 -10.37 13.80
N VAL A 333 1.48 -10.31 15.04
CA VAL A 333 1.82 -9.03 15.69
C VAL A 333 2.97 -8.33 14.96
N LEU A 334 4.02 -9.07 14.59
CA LEU A 334 5.14 -8.53 13.80
C LEU A 334 4.68 -7.98 12.45
N LEU A 335 3.82 -8.72 11.75
CA LEU A 335 3.26 -8.25 10.48
C LEU A 335 2.49 -6.93 10.67
N SER A 336 1.67 -6.81 11.73
CA SER A 336 0.93 -5.58 12.01
C SER A 336 1.86 -4.39 12.26
N ILE A 337 2.95 -4.59 13.01
CA ILE A 337 3.97 -3.56 13.28
C ILE A 337 4.68 -3.17 11.97
N VAL A 338 5.15 -4.16 11.22
CA VAL A 338 5.88 -3.93 9.97
C VAL A 338 4.99 -3.27 8.93
N ALA A 339 3.74 -3.73 8.77
CA ALA A 339 2.80 -3.12 7.84
C ALA A 339 2.49 -1.66 8.19
N ALA A 340 2.32 -1.34 9.49
CA ALA A 340 2.11 0.04 9.94
C ALA A 340 3.34 0.94 9.69
N LEU A 341 4.55 0.44 9.94
CA LEU A 341 5.79 1.17 9.68
C LEU A 341 6.03 1.36 8.18
N CYS A 342 5.80 0.31 7.38
CA CYS A 342 5.93 0.37 5.92
C CYS A 342 4.91 1.35 5.33
N ALA A 343 3.67 1.31 5.81
CA ALA A 343 2.61 2.20 5.34
C ALA A 343 3.00 3.69 5.44
N CYS A 344 3.72 4.08 6.50
CA CYS A 344 4.26 5.44 6.63
C CYS A 344 5.30 5.79 5.54
N GLY A 345 5.87 4.79 4.87
CA GLY A 345 6.80 4.96 3.74
C GLY A 345 6.12 4.83 2.37
N ALA A 346 4.81 4.52 2.33
CA ALA A 346 4.10 4.26 1.07
C ALA A 346 3.97 5.49 0.16
N SER A 347 4.29 6.69 0.67
CA SER A 347 4.18 7.97 -0.06
C SER A 347 2.88 8.07 -0.88
N GLY A 348 2.02 9.04 -0.69
CA GLY A 348 0.68 9.17 -1.28
C GLY A 348 0.57 9.07 -2.82
N VAL A 349 1.33 8.16 -3.42
CA VAL A 349 1.31 7.82 -4.85
C VAL A 349 0.51 6.54 -5.09
N ALA A 350 -0.23 6.52 -6.20
CA ALA A 350 -1.05 5.36 -6.58
C ALA A 350 -0.22 4.07 -6.65
N GLY A 351 -0.68 3.02 -5.96
CA GLY A 351 -0.01 1.71 -5.92
C GLY A 351 1.24 1.66 -5.05
N GLY A 352 1.57 2.70 -4.28
CA GLY A 352 2.76 2.75 -3.43
C GLY A 352 2.78 1.64 -2.38
N SER A 353 1.64 1.31 -1.78
CA SER A 353 1.49 0.23 -0.80
C SER A 353 1.87 -1.15 -1.35
N LEU A 354 1.59 -1.40 -2.63
CA LEU A 354 1.89 -2.69 -3.28
C LEU A 354 3.40 -2.98 -3.34
N LEU A 355 4.22 -1.94 -3.47
CA LEU A 355 5.68 -2.08 -3.51
C LEU A 355 6.29 -2.48 -2.16
N LEU A 356 5.51 -2.40 -1.09
CA LEU A 356 5.93 -2.74 0.27
C LEU A 356 5.57 -4.19 0.66
N ILE A 357 4.78 -4.89 -0.17
CA ILE A 357 4.39 -6.28 0.04
C ILE A 357 5.62 -7.21 0.19
N PRO A 358 6.69 -7.10 -0.63
CA PRO A 358 7.85 -7.99 -0.48
C PRO A 358 8.49 -7.93 0.90
N LEU A 359 8.52 -6.73 1.52
CA LEU A 359 9.03 -6.58 2.87
C LEU A 359 8.18 -7.35 3.88
N ALA A 360 6.86 -7.27 3.79
CA ALA A 360 5.97 -8.02 4.66
C ALA A 360 6.02 -9.53 4.39
N CYS A 361 6.14 -9.95 3.12
CA CYS A 361 6.33 -11.33 2.72
C CYS A 361 7.62 -11.95 3.27
N SER A 362 8.70 -11.16 3.38
CA SER A 362 9.99 -11.64 3.91
C SER A 362 9.90 -12.09 5.37
N LEU A 363 8.92 -11.60 6.16
CA LEU A 363 8.65 -12.06 7.52
C LEU A 363 8.26 -13.56 7.59
N PHE A 364 7.72 -14.09 6.51
CA PHE A 364 7.25 -15.46 6.39
C PHE A 364 8.17 -16.33 5.53
N GLY A 365 9.37 -15.83 5.17
CA GLY A 365 10.31 -16.55 4.30
C GLY A 365 9.80 -16.71 2.86
N ILE A 366 8.80 -15.93 2.45
CA ILE A 366 8.25 -15.95 1.09
C ILE A 366 9.29 -15.34 0.14
N THR A 367 9.58 -16.07 -0.95
CA THR A 367 10.58 -15.65 -1.93
C THR A 367 10.12 -14.38 -2.67
N ASP A 368 11.09 -13.60 -3.11
CA ASP A 368 10.82 -12.37 -3.85
C ASP A 368 10.03 -12.59 -5.14
N ASP A 369 10.15 -13.77 -5.79
CA ASP A 369 9.39 -14.07 -6.99
C ASP A 369 7.90 -14.22 -6.71
N ILE A 370 7.54 -14.82 -5.58
CA ILE A 370 6.16 -14.94 -5.13
C ILE A 370 5.63 -13.57 -4.65
N ALA A 371 6.43 -12.85 -3.88
CA ALA A 371 6.09 -11.49 -3.45
C ALA A 371 5.86 -10.55 -4.64
N ALA A 372 6.66 -10.69 -5.70
CA ALA A 372 6.47 -9.94 -6.95
C ALA A 372 5.18 -10.32 -7.69
N GLN A 373 4.77 -11.61 -7.66
CA GLN A 373 3.46 -12.01 -8.18
C GLN A 373 2.32 -11.38 -7.37
N MET A 374 2.46 -11.26 -6.05
CA MET A 374 1.48 -10.58 -5.21
C MET A 374 1.35 -9.09 -5.54
N ILE A 375 2.45 -8.41 -5.90
CA ILE A 375 2.38 -7.05 -6.45
C ILE A 375 1.53 -7.07 -7.73
N GLY A 376 1.74 -8.03 -8.63
CA GLY A 376 0.93 -8.21 -9.84
C GLY A 376 -0.56 -8.41 -9.53
N VAL A 377 -0.90 -9.27 -8.59
CA VAL A 377 -2.28 -9.45 -8.08
C VAL A 377 -2.85 -8.13 -7.59
N GLY A 378 -2.09 -7.38 -6.78
CA GLY A 378 -2.47 -6.07 -6.30
C GLY A 378 -2.81 -5.09 -7.43
N PHE A 379 -2.05 -5.08 -8.52
CA PHE A 379 -2.36 -4.22 -9.68
C PHE A 379 -3.61 -4.69 -10.44
N VAL A 380 -3.89 -6.00 -10.49
CA VAL A 380 -5.13 -6.52 -11.10
C VAL A 380 -6.37 -5.99 -10.37
N ILE A 381 -6.37 -6.00 -9.04
CA ILE A 381 -7.46 -5.48 -8.21
C ILE A 381 -7.33 -3.98 -7.92
N GLY A 382 -6.24 -3.36 -8.34
CA GLY A 382 -5.75 -2.06 -7.89
C GLY A 382 -6.70 -0.87 -8.15
N ILE A 383 -7.65 -0.99 -9.08
CA ILE A 383 -8.60 0.11 -9.34
C ILE A 383 -9.44 0.41 -8.09
N LEU A 384 -10.09 -0.62 -7.53
CA LEU A 384 -10.95 -0.46 -6.36
C LEU A 384 -10.13 -0.43 -5.07
N GLN A 385 -9.09 -1.25 -4.99
CA GLN A 385 -8.21 -1.32 -3.83
C GLN A 385 -7.58 0.06 -3.54
N ASP A 386 -6.86 0.64 -4.47
CA ASP A 386 -6.12 1.90 -4.29
C ASP A 386 -7.06 3.11 -4.12
N SER A 387 -8.23 3.10 -4.81
CA SER A 387 -9.26 4.12 -4.60
C SER A 387 -9.82 4.10 -3.17
N THR A 388 -10.15 2.91 -2.64
CA THR A 388 -10.69 2.76 -1.28
C THR A 388 -9.61 3.02 -0.23
N GLU A 389 -8.38 2.54 -0.47
CA GLU A 389 -7.21 2.83 0.35
C GLU A 389 -7.01 4.33 0.52
N THR A 390 -6.95 5.06 -0.59
CA THR A 390 -6.73 6.51 -0.57
C THR A 390 -7.89 7.26 0.08
N ALA A 391 -9.14 6.81 -0.15
CA ALA A 391 -10.31 7.39 0.49
C ALA A 391 -10.24 7.26 2.01
N LEU A 392 -9.86 6.09 2.53
CA LEU A 392 -9.68 5.84 3.96
C LEU A 392 -8.55 6.72 4.52
N ASN A 393 -7.36 6.68 3.91
CA ASN A 393 -6.20 7.43 4.38
C ASN A 393 -6.52 8.92 4.47
N SER A 394 -6.98 9.51 3.38
CA SER A 394 -7.18 10.95 3.27
C SER A 394 -8.32 11.48 4.14
N SER A 395 -9.44 10.76 4.22
CA SER A 395 -10.56 11.17 5.10
C SER A 395 -10.16 11.11 6.58
N THR A 396 -9.28 10.19 6.95
CA THR A 396 -8.81 10.02 8.32
C THR A 396 -7.81 11.11 8.71
N ASP A 397 -7.11 11.75 7.77
CA ASP A 397 -6.23 12.91 8.05
C ASP A 397 -7.01 14.04 8.72
N VAL A 398 -8.16 14.41 8.15
CA VAL A 398 -9.02 15.44 8.69
C VAL A 398 -9.73 14.95 9.95
N LEU A 399 -10.20 13.70 9.94
CA LEU A 399 -10.97 13.12 11.04
C LEU A 399 -10.17 13.12 12.35
N PHE A 400 -8.93 12.66 12.34
CA PHE A 400 -8.10 12.57 13.53
C PHE A 400 -7.57 13.96 13.95
N THR A 401 -7.26 14.84 13.00
CA THR A 401 -6.93 16.23 13.28
C THR A 401 -8.10 16.92 14.01
N ALA A 402 -9.32 16.80 13.46
CA ALA A 402 -10.51 17.37 14.06
C ALA A 402 -10.82 16.79 15.45
N ALA A 403 -10.64 15.48 15.63
CA ALA A 403 -10.88 14.82 16.92
C ALA A 403 -9.99 15.40 18.03
N VAL A 404 -8.72 15.69 17.72
CA VAL A 404 -7.78 16.27 18.69
C VAL A 404 -8.11 17.76 18.95
N CYS A 405 -8.41 18.55 17.93
CA CYS A 405 -8.81 19.95 18.12
C CYS A 405 -10.08 20.07 18.99
N ILE A 406 -11.09 19.24 18.73
CA ILE A 406 -12.34 19.22 19.54
C ILE A 406 -12.08 18.77 20.98
N GLU A 407 -11.17 17.81 21.20
CA GLU A 407 -10.77 17.41 22.56
C GLU A 407 -10.14 18.57 23.31
N GLU A 408 -9.29 19.35 22.64
CA GLU A 408 -8.62 20.50 23.23
C GLU A 408 -9.60 21.62 23.59
N GLU A 409 -10.51 21.98 22.67
CA GLU A 409 -11.55 22.94 22.95
C GLU A 409 -12.36 22.55 24.20
N ARG A 410 -12.70 21.27 24.33
CA ARG A 410 -13.41 20.73 25.50
C ARG A 410 -12.61 20.81 26.81
N LYS A 411 -11.26 20.69 26.72
CA LYS A 411 -10.39 20.79 27.91
C LYS A 411 -10.17 22.24 28.38
N ASN A 412 -10.29 23.20 27.45
CA ASN A 412 -10.03 24.62 27.69
C ASN A 412 -11.30 25.44 27.95
N GLY A 413 -12.48 24.91 27.67
CA GLY A 413 -13.78 25.47 27.97
C GLY A 413 -14.45 24.80 29.16
#